data_bd21588aa7cc62b83ba032dd5a88328b
#
_entry.id   bd21588aa7cc62b83ba032dd5a88328b
#
_cell.length_a   1.000
_cell.length_b   1.000
_cell.length_c   1.000
_cell.angle_alpha   90.00
_cell.angle_beta   90.00
_cell.angle_gamma   90.00
#
_symmetry.space_group_name_H-M   'P 1'
#
loop_
_entity.id
_entity.type
_entity.pdbx_description
1 polymer ?
#
loop_
_entity_poly.entity_id
_entity_poly.type
_entity_poly.pdbx_seq_one_letter_code
_entity_poly.pdbx_strand_id
1 'polypeptide(L)'
;VNNKGKNKDKIRKGIVCMEKIKHKFNRNQRVIGITKVLTENPNKVITLNLFTEKFNAAKSTISEDIVIVREVIEGLSMGKIETVAGAAGGIRFINEKSNEDRKQFLEDLCEALRQQSRVVPGNFLYITDIAYNPSIIQNSAIILASKFKDMNVDYVVTIETKGIPLGYEVAKQLGVQLVTVRHDTKYTEGTTVSINYASGSSNRLQTMTLXXXXSL
;
A
#
# COMPACT_ATOMS: atom_id res chain seq x y z
N VAL A 1 -22.58 11.70 24.22
CA VAL A 1 -22.76 12.05 22.82
C VAL A 1 -21.43 12.25 22.08
N ASN A 2 -20.29 12.40 22.80
CA ASN A 2 -19.00 12.83 22.22
C ASN A 2 -18.03 11.70 21.82
N ASN A 3 -18.45 10.43 21.93
CA ASN A 3 -17.49 9.31 21.66
C ASN A 3 -17.54 8.78 20.22
N LYS A 4 -18.57 9.15 19.45
CA LYS A 4 -18.74 8.65 18.06
C LYS A 4 -17.77 9.32 17.06
N GLY A 5 -17.38 10.58 17.28
CA GLY A 5 -16.45 11.29 16.41
C GLY A 5 -15.01 10.77 16.49
N LYS A 6 -14.54 10.51 17.70
CA LYS A 6 -13.16 10.02 17.94
C LYS A 6 -12.93 8.61 17.36
N ASN A 7 -13.97 7.80 17.24
CA ASN A 7 -13.86 6.45 16.71
C ASN A 7 -13.78 6.44 15.17
N LYS A 8 -14.46 7.38 14.51
CA LYS A 8 -14.39 7.53 13.04
C LYS A 8 -12.98 7.91 12.56
N ASP A 9 -12.31 8.81 13.28
CA ASP A 9 -10.94 9.24 12.93
C ASP A 9 -9.91 8.12 13.09
N LYS A 10 -10.14 7.20 14.02
CA LYS A 10 -9.25 6.05 14.23
C LYS A 10 -9.35 5.02 13.11
N ILE A 11 -10.57 4.78 12.62
CA ILE A 11 -10.79 3.86 11.48
C ILE A 11 -10.14 4.44 10.22
N ARG A 12 -10.27 5.76 10.00
CA ARG A 12 -9.69 6.45 8.85
C ARG A 12 -8.15 6.36 8.82
N LYS A 13 -7.51 6.38 9.97
CA LYS A 13 -6.04 6.30 10.09
C LYS A 13 -5.52 4.86 10.02
N GLY A 14 -6.41 3.86 9.91
CA GLY A 14 -6.03 2.46 9.89
C GLY A 14 -5.34 2.00 11.17
N ILE A 15 -5.49 2.78 12.25
CA ILE A 15 -4.85 2.45 13.54
C ILE A 15 -5.81 1.58 14.32
N VAL A 16 -5.49 0.31 14.40
CA VAL A 16 -6.21 -0.61 15.29
C VAL A 16 -6.00 -0.14 16.73
N CYS A 17 -7.12 0.15 17.42
CA CYS A 17 -7.08 0.53 18.82
C CYS A 17 -6.70 -0.70 19.64
N MET A 18 -5.44 -0.79 20.01
CA MET A 18 -4.97 -1.86 20.89
C MET A 18 -5.17 -1.44 22.35
N GLU A 19 -5.75 -2.30 23.16
CA GLU A 19 -5.85 -2.11 24.59
C GLU A 19 -4.45 -1.97 25.18
N LYS A 20 -4.32 -1.15 26.22
CA LYS A 20 -3.06 -0.99 26.96
C LYS A 20 -2.72 -2.34 27.62
N ILE A 21 -1.74 -2.99 27.06
CA ILE A 21 -1.24 -4.26 27.58
C ILE A 21 -0.38 -3.93 28.82
N LYS A 22 -0.76 -4.46 29.98
CA LYS A 22 -0.02 -4.27 31.24
C LYS A 22 1.27 -5.08 31.31
N HIS A 23 1.47 -6.01 30.36
CA HIS A 23 2.64 -6.90 30.35
C HIS A 23 3.89 -6.14 29.85
N LYS A 24 5.02 -6.36 30.51
CA LYS A 24 6.33 -5.82 30.08
C LYS A 24 6.95 -6.79 29.06
N PHE A 25 7.09 -6.32 27.84
CA PHE A 25 7.68 -7.12 26.76
C PHE A 25 9.20 -7.17 26.87
N ASN A 26 9.79 -8.34 26.69
CA ASN A 26 11.24 -8.49 26.57
C ASN A 26 11.72 -7.98 25.19
N ARG A 27 13.03 -7.89 24.98
CA ARG A 27 13.63 -7.34 23.77
C ARG A 27 13.15 -8.06 22.51
N ASN A 28 13.16 -9.39 22.53
CA ASN A 28 12.77 -10.18 21.34
C ASN A 28 11.31 -9.93 20.96
N GLN A 29 10.45 -9.88 21.97
CA GLN A 29 9.02 -9.60 21.75
C GLN A 29 8.79 -8.20 21.16
N ARG A 30 9.55 -7.19 21.63
CA ARG A 30 9.44 -5.83 21.12
C ARG A 30 9.94 -5.76 19.67
N VAL A 31 11.08 -6.35 19.36
CA VAL A 31 11.65 -6.40 18.00
C VAL A 31 10.64 -7.02 17.03
N ILE A 32 10.04 -8.16 17.38
CA ILE A 32 9.00 -8.81 16.56
C ILE A 32 7.80 -7.87 16.38
N GLY A 33 7.34 -7.24 17.45
CA GLY A 33 6.19 -6.34 17.42
C GLY A 33 6.45 -5.09 16.59
N ILE A 34 7.64 -4.51 16.68
CA ILE A 34 8.05 -3.34 15.88
C ILE A 34 8.08 -3.75 14.40
N THR A 35 8.72 -4.87 14.07
CA THR A 35 8.79 -5.39 12.71
C THR A 35 7.39 -5.55 12.12
N LYS A 36 6.49 -6.20 12.85
CA LYS A 36 5.10 -6.43 12.42
C LYS A 36 4.38 -5.12 12.11
N VAL A 37 4.47 -4.15 13.03
CA VAL A 37 3.80 -2.84 12.84
C VAL A 37 4.34 -2.13 11.60
N LEU A 38 5.65 -2.13 11.41
CA LEU A 38 6.30 -1.45 10.29
C LEU A 38 5.93 -2.11 8.96
N THR A 39 6.03 -3.43 8.86
CA THR A 39 5.77 -4.16 7.61
C THR A 39 4.29 -4.14 7.20
N GLU A 40 3.39 -4.02 8.16
CA GLU A 40 1.95 -3.87 7.88
C GLU A 40 1.57 -2.45 7.43
N ASN A 41 2.45 -1.47 7.65
CA ASN A 41 2.19 -0.07 7.36
C ASN A 41 3.30 0.53 6.47
N PRO A 42 3.53 -0.02 5.28
CA PRO A 42 4.61 0.48 4.43
C PRO A 42 4.39 1.95 4.08
N ASN A 43 5.47 2.67 3.98
CA ASN A 43 5.57 4.10 3.63
C ASN A 43 4.92 5.06 4.65
N LYS A 44 4.28 4.56 5.69
CA LYS A 44 3.70 5.43 6.74
C LYS A 44 4.74 5.77 7.80
N VAL A 45 4.80 7.06 8.18
CA VAL A 45 5.66 7.51 9.27
C VAL A 45 5.02 7.11 10.60
N ILE A 46 5.72 6.29 11.37
CA ILE A 46 5.26 5.80 12.68
C ILE A 46 6.14 6.46 13.75
N THR A 47 5.52 7.21 14.65
CA THR A 47 6.24 7.92 15.69
C THR A 47 6.80 6.94 16.73
N LEU A 48 7.96 7.28 17.30
CA LEU A 48 8.55 6.48 18.39
C LEU A 48 7.61 6.39 19.60
N ASN A 49 6.82 7.43 19.82
CA ASN A 49 5.86 7.45 20.94
C ASN A 49 4.84 6.32 20.86
N LEU A 50 4.40 5.96 19.62
CA LEU A 50 3.50 4.83 19.46
C LEU A 50 4.11 3.54 20.04
N PHE A 51 5.39 3.30 19.79
CA PHE A 51 6.08 2.12 20.29
C PHE A 51 6.36 2.19 21.80
N THR A 52 6.73 3.38 22.33
CA THR A 52 6.96 3.53 23.76
C THR A 52 5.68 3.24 24.55
N GLU A 53 4.54 3.74 24.07
CA GLU A 53 3.23 3.48 24.68
C GLU A 53 2.81 2.02 24.54
N LYS A 54 3.00 1.44 23.32
CA LYS A 54 2.56 0.07 23.01
C LYS A 54 3.33 -0.96 23.81
N PHE A 55 4.64 -0.78 24.01
CA PHE A 55 5.51 -1.76 24.65
C PHE A 55 5.89 -1.39 26.09
N ASN A 56 5.41 -0.25 26.57
CA ASN A 56 5.75 0.27 27.89
C ASN A 56 7.28 0.29 28.12
N ALA A 57 8.00 0.90 27.17
CA ALA A 57 9.47 0.93 27.16
C ALA A 57 9.98 2.35 26.92
N ALA A 58 11.18 2.64 27.42
CA ALA A 58 11.81 3.95 27.25
C ALA A 58 12.14 4.19 25.75
N LYS A 59 12.18 5.47 25.37
CA LYS A 59 12.46 5.87 23.98
C LYS A 59 13.84 5.38 23.51
N SER A 60 14.85 5.42 24.38
CA SER A 60 16.20 4.89 24.10
C SER A 60 16.14 3.40 23.78
N THR A 61 15.41 2.63 24.60
CA THR A 61 15.24 1.19 24.40
C THR A 61 14.57 0.89 23.04
N ILE A 62 13.52 1.63 22.70
CA ILE A 62 12.84 1.49 21.40
C ILE A 62 13.79 1.83 20.24
N SER A 63 14.61 2.86 20.41
CA SER A 63 15.60 3.24 19.38
C SER A 63 16.63 2.13 19.14
N GLU A 64 17.12 1.48 20.22
CA GLU A 64 18.03 0.33 20.10
C GLU A 64 17.34 -0.87 19.41
N ASP A 65 16.10 -1.15 19.78
CA ASP A 65 15.32 -2.23 19.17
C ASP A 65 15.14 -1.97 17.64
N ILE A 66 14.90 -0.71 17.25
CA ILE A 66 14.74 -0.31 15.84
C ILE A 66 16.05 -0.53 15.05
N VAL A 67 17.20 -0.31 15.65
CA VAL A 67 18.49 -0.61 15.00
C VAL A 67 18.55 -2.08 14.61
N ILE A 68 18.17 -2.97 15.52
CA ILE A 68 18.15 -4.42 15.24
C ILE A 68 17.19 -4.74 14.09
N VAL A 69 15.98 -4.16 14.14
CA VAL A 69 14.98 -4.37 13.07
C VAL A 69 15.54 -3.91 11.71
N ARG A 70 16.19 -2.75 11.68
CA ARG A 70 16.80 -2.20 10.46
C ARG A 70 17.87 -3.15 9.91
N GLU A 71 18.79 -3.58 10.77
CA GLU A 71 19.89 -4.49 10.38
C GLU A 71 19.36 -5.77 9.73
N VAL A 72 18.31 -6.35 10.31
CA VAL A 72 17.71 -7.58 9.78
C VAL A 72 16.99 -7.33 8.46
N ILE A 73 16.12 -6.31 8.40
CA ILE A 73 15.32 -6.00 7.21
C ILE A 73 16.25 -5.67 6.02
N GLU A 74 17.23 -4.82 6.24
CA GLU A 74 18.17 -4.40 5.19
C GLU A 74 19.17 -5.52 4.83
N GLY A 75 19.65 -6.25 5.82
CA GLY A 75 20.56 -7.37 5.61
C GLY A 75 19.95 -8.53 4.83
N LEU A 76 18.64 -8.72 4.94
CA LEU A 76 17.92 -9.76 4.19
C LEU A 76 17.27 -9.21 2.90
N SER A 77 17.57 -7.97 2.52
CA SER A 77 17.01 -7.30 1.33
C SER A 77 15.47 -7.30 1.31
N MET A 78 14.86 -7.21 2.51
CA MET A 78 13.40 -7.19 2.67
C MET A 78 12.80 -5.79 2.56
N GLY A 79 13.64 -4.77 2.38
CA GLY A 79 13.22 -3.37 2.32
C GLY A 79 14.20 -2.47 3.06
N LYS A 80 13.74 -1.28 3.43
CA LYS A 80 14.56 -0.26 4.08
C LYS A 80 13.80 0.42 5.22
N ILE A 81 14.50 0.77 6.29
CA ILE A 81 13.91 1.55 7.38
C ILE A 81 14.57 2.94 7.41
N GLU A 82 13.77 3.95 7.18
CA GLU A 82 14.22 5.35 7.18
C GLU A 82 13.77 6.06 8.46
N THR A 83 14.63 6.98 8.92
CA THR A 83 14.30 7.92 9.99
C THR A 83 13.83 9.22 9.36
N VAL A 84 12.62 9.64 9.71
CA VAL A 84 12.01 10.89 9.23
C VAL A 84 12.15 11.92 10.36
N ALA A 85 12.85 13.02 10.08
CA ALA A 85 13.08 14.09 11.04
C ALA A 85 11.87 15.02 11.16
N GLY A 86 11.81 15.79 12.24
CA GLY A 86 10.80 16.84 12.42
C GLY A 86 9.83 16.57 13.57
N ALA A 87 8.92 17.50 13.78
CA ALA A 87 7.93 17.45 14.87
C ALA A 87 6.98 16.25 14.74
N ALA A 88 6.62 15.88 13.50
CA ALA A 88 5.82 14.69 13.18
C ALA A 88 6.71 13.53 12.74
N GLY A 89 7.98 13.55 13.11
CA GLY A 89 8.97 12.56 12.71
C GLY A 89 8.80 11.20 13.37
N GLY A 90 9.52 10.23 12.83
CA GLY A 90 9.45 8.86 13.29
C GLY A 90 10.27 7.95 12.40
N ILE A 91 9.80 6.73 12.23
CA ILE A 91 10.42 5.76 11.32
C ILE A 91 9.42 5.32 10.27
N ARG A 92 9.93 4.99 9.11
CA ARG A 92 9.14 4.58 7.93
C ARG A 92 9.78 3.34 7.33
N PHE A 93 8.97 2.32 7.09
CA PHE A 93 9.39 1.14 6.35
C PHE A 93 9.06 1.33 4.86
N ILE A 94 10.06 1.19 4.02
CA ILE A 94 9.91 1.19 2.57
C ILE A 94 10.11 -0.24 2.09
N ASN A 95 9.07 -0.81 1.53
CA ASN A 95 9.14 -2.13 0.94
C ASN A 95 9.78 -1.99 -0.44
N GLU A 96 10.99 -2.50 -0.60
CA GLU A 96 11.67 -2.49 -1.90
C GLU A 96 12.48 -3.77 -2.09
N LYS A 97 12.64 -4.16 -3.33
CA LYS A 97 13.39 -5.36 -3.73
C LYS A 97 14.81 -4.99 -4.13
N SER A 98 15.72 -5.95 -4.00
CA SER A 98 17.04 -5.81 -4.59
C SER A 98 16.92 -5.63 -6.12
N ASN A 99 17.97 -5.07 -6.74
CA ASN A 99 17.99 -4.91 -8.19
C ASN A 99 17.91 -6.27 -8.91
N GLU A 100 18.56 -7.28 -8.33
CA GLU A 100 18.59 -8.65 -8.86
C GLU A 100 17.19 -9.28 -8.81
N ASP A 101 16.52 -9.23 -7.64
CA ASP A 101 15.17 -9.79 -7.48
C ASP A 101 14.16 -9.09 -8.38
N ARG A 102 14.30 -7.75 -8.50
CA ARG A 102 13.43 -6.96 -9.38
C ARG A 102 13.61 -7.38 -10.84
N LYS A 103 14.86 -7.51 -11.28
CA LYS A 103 15.18 -7.89 -12.66
C LYS A 103 14.63 -9.29 -12.96
N GLN A 104 14.93 -10.25 -12.08
CA GLN A 104 14.46 -11.63 -12.25
C GLN A 104 12.93 -11.70 -12.33
N PHE A 105 12.25 -11.04 -11.40
CA PHE A 105 10.78 -11.02 -11.39
C PHE A 105 10.20 -10.43 -12.70
N LEU A 106 10.80 -9.34 -13.20
CA LEU A 106 10.32 -8.70 -14.43
C LEU A 106 10.56 -9.60 -15.66
N GLU A 107 11.70 -10.30 -15.70
CA GLU A 107 12.00 -11.25 -16.76
C GLU A 107 11.00 -12.41 -16.76
N ASP A 108 10.75 -13.02 -15.60
CA ASP A 108 9.78 -14.10 -15.42
C ASP A 108 8.37 -13.65 -15.84
N LEU A 109 7.96 -12.46 -15.44
CA LEU A 109 6.66 -11.89 -15.79
C LEU A 109 6.55 -11.64 -17.30
N CYS A 110 7.59 -11.11 -17.92
CA CYS A 110 7.62 -10.91 -19.38
C CYS A 110 7.54 -12.24 -20.13
N GLU A 111 8.26 -13.26 -19.66
CA GLU A 111 8.19 -14.59 -20.27
C GLU A 111 6.79 -15.17 -20.15
N ALA A 112 6.17 -15.07 -18.98
CA ALA A 112 4.78 -15.53 -18.77
C ALA A 112 3.81 -14.81 -19.72
N LEU A 113 3.98 -13.49 -19.92
CA LEU A 113 3.11 -12.68 -20.77
C LEU A 113 3.31 -12.99 -22.28
N ARG A 114 4.50 -13.42 -22.69
CA ARG A 114 4.83 -13.72 -24.10
C ARG A 114 4.28 -15.05 -24.60
N GLN A 115 3.73 -15.89 -23.74
CA GLN A 115 3.23 -17.20 -24.13
C GLN A 115 2.12 -17.05 -25.17
N GLN A 116 2.27 -17.73 -26.32
CA GLN A 116 1.33 -17.62 -27.43
C GLN A 116 -0.08 -18.14 -27.06
N SER A 117 -0.16 -19.06 -26.13
CA SER A 117 -1.43 -19.58 -25.59
C SER A 117 -2.29 -18.49 -24.93
N ARG A 118 -1.73 -17.33 -24.64
CA ARG A 118 -2.47 -16.21 -24.05
C ARG A 118 -3.20 -15.36 -25.08
N VAL A 119 -2.88 -15.51 -26.36
CA VAL A 119 -3.57 -14.76 -27.43
C VAL A 119 -4.91 -15.44 -27.71
N VAL A 120 -6.00 -14.72 -27.43
CA VAL A 120 -7.37 -15.21 -27.66
C VAL A 120 -7.97 -14.53 -28.91
N PRO A 121 -9.11 -15.07 -29.46
CA PRO A 121 -9.70 -14.49 -30.65
C PRO A 121 -9.89 -12.98 -30.58
N GLY A 122 -9.56 -12.28 -31.67
CA GLY A 122 -9.57 -10.82 -31.74
C GLY A 122 -8.24 -10.17 -31.32
N ASN A 123 -7.17 -10.97 -31.20
CA ASN A 123 -5.83 -10.49 -30.78
C ASN A 123 -5.80 -9.87 -29.38
N PHE A 124 -6.70 -10.31 -28.51
CA PHE A 124 -6.67 -9.90 -27.10
C PHE A 124 -5.74 -10.80 -26.30
N LEU A 125 -5.11 -10.23 -25.29
CA LEU A 125 -4.22 -10.98 -24.40
C LEU A 125 -4.97 -11.41 -23.13
N TYR A 126 -5.01 -12.69 -22.84
CA TYR A 126 -5.56 -13.22 -21.60
C TYR A 126 -4.54 -12.96 -20.46
N ILE A 127 -4.94 -12.14 -19.51
CA ILE A 127 -4.08 -11.77 -18.38
C ILE A 127 -4.78 -11.92 -17.02
N THR A 128 -5.98 -12.53 -17.00
CA THR A 128 -6.79 -12.57 -15.78
C THR A 128 -6.08 -13.34 -14.65
N ASP A 129 -5.45 -14.45 -14.98
CA ASP A 129 -4.66 -15.25 -14.05
C ASP A 129 -3.48 -14.47 -13.41
N ILE A 130 -2.87 -13.59 -14.19
CA ILE A 130 -1.78 -12.71 -13.73
C ILE A 130 -2.35 -11.56 -12.89
N ALA A 131 -3.40 -10.89 -13.41
CA ALA A 131 -3.99 -9.70 -12.80
C ALA A 131 -4.69 -9.98 -11.46
N TYR A 132 -5.01 -11.24 -11.17
CA TYR A 132 -5.64 -11.66 -9.92
C TYR A 132 -4.77 -12.61 -9.09
N ASN A 133 -3.51 -12.79 -9.47
CA ASN A 133 -2.56 -13.58 -8.66
C ASN A 133 -1.97 -12.69 -7.56
N PRO A 134 -2.24 -12.96 -6.27
CA PRO A 134 -1.79 -12.07 -5.20
C PRO A 134 -0.27 -11.88 -5.16
N SER A 135 0.51 -12.94 -5.41
CA SER A 135 1.98 -12.87 -5.38
C SER A 135 2.51 -12.00 -6.52
N ILE A 136 1.99 -12.17 -7.73
CA ILE A 136 2.39 -11.36 -8.90
C ILE A 136 2.01 -9.89 -8.67
N ILE A 137 0.80 -9.65 -8.20
CA ILE A 137 0.29 -8.29 -7.96
C ILE A 137 1.10 -7.61 -6.85
N GLN A 138 1.40 -8.30 -5.77
CA GLN A 138 2.19 -7.75 -4.67
C GLN A 138 3.60 -7.36 -5.14
N ASN A 139 4.28 -8.26 -5.85
CA ASN A 139 5.63 -7.99 -6.36
C ASN A 139 5.63 -6.84 -7.38
N SER A 140 4.65 -6.83 -8.29
CA SER A 140 4.48 -5.75 -9.28
C SER A 140 4.25 -4.41 -8.59
N ALA A 141 3.41 -4.39 -7.55
CA ALA A 141 3.08 -3.18 -6.80
C ALA A 141 4.30 -2.63 -6.04
N ILE A 142 5.11 -3.50 -5.43
CA ILE A 142 6.35 -3.09 -4.75
C ILE A 142 7.29 -2.39 -5.75
N ILE A 143 7.49 -3.01 -6.91
CA ILE A 143 8.37 -2.47 -7.96
C ILE A 143 7.81 -1.15 -8.51
N LEU A 144 6.50 -1.09 -8.74
CA LEU A 144 5.87 0.13 -9.27
C LEU A 144 5.91 1.26 -8.24
N ALA A 145 5.57 0.98 -6.98
CA ALA A 145 5.56 1.97 -5.90
C ALA A 145 6.97 2.54 -5.64
N SER A 146 8.02 1.72 -5.79
CA SER A 146 9.39 2.19 -5.58
C SER A 146 9.79 3.35 -6.51
N LYS A 147 9.13 3.48 -7.66
CA LYS A 147 9.36 4.59 -8.60
C LYS A 147 8.79 5.93 -8.11
N PHE A 148 7.91 5.88 -7.12
CA PHE A 148 7.22 7.06 -6.59
C PHE A 148 7.60 7.36 -5.13
N LYS A 149 8.57 6.64 -4.57
CA LYS A 149 8.90 6.73 -3.13
C LYS A 149 9.35 8.13 -2.69
N ASP A 150 9.96 8.89 -3.60
CA ASP A 150 10.47 10.24 -3.33
C ASP A 150 9.48 11.34 -3.77
N MET A 151 8.28 10.94 -4.22
CA MET A 151 7.23 11.87 -4.65
C MET A 151 6.16 11.98 -3.58
N ASN A 152 5.56 13.15 -3.49
CA ASN A 152 4.42 13.37 -2.59
C ASN A 152 3.14 12.91 -3.30
N VAL A 153 2.82 11.63 -3.14
CA VAL A 153 1.64 11.02 -3.77
C VAL A 153 0.46 11.14 -2.80
N ASP A 154 -0.64 11.73 -3.24
CA ASP A 154 -1.86 11.86 -2.45
C ASP A 154 -2.82 10.68 -2.66
N TYR A 155 -2.93 10.20 -3.90
CA TYR A 155 -3.87 9.12 -4.25
C TYR A 155 -3.28 8.25 -5.34
N VAL A 156 -3.70 6.99 -5.36
CA VAL A 156 -3.54 6.11 -6.53
C VAL A 156 -4.89 6.05 -7.23
N VAL A 157 -4.89 6.24 -8.54
CA VAL A 157 -6.12 6.19 -9.35
C VAL A 157 -6.04 4.99 -10.29
N THR A 158 -7.10 4.22 -10.37
CA THR A 158 -7.20 3.08 -11.29
C THR A 158 -8.57 3.02 -11.95
N ILE A 159 -8.65 2.29 -13.05
CA ILE A 159 -9.90 2.06 -13.79
C ILE A 159 -10.38 0.63 -13.51
N GLU A 160 -11.68 0.45 -13.33
CA GLU A 160 -12.27 -0.88 -13.19
C GLU A 160 -12.11 -1.67 -14.51
N THR A 161 -11.89 -2.95 -14.49
CA THR A 161 -11.98 -3.87 -13.37
C THR A 161 -10.61 -4.46 -13.03
N LYS A 162 -9.80 -4.81 -14.05
CA LYS A 162 -8.53 -5.54 -13.89
C LYS A 162 -7.42 -4.71 -13.25
N GLY A 163 -7.53 -3.38 -13.28
CA GLY A 163 -6.57 -2.49 -12.64
C GLY A 163 -6.72 -2.41 -11.13
N ILE A 164 -7.87 -2.83 -10.57
CA ILE A 164 -8.16 -2.66 -9.15
C ILE A 164 -7.19 -3.41 -8.24
N PRO A 165 -6.87 -4.70 -8.47
CA PRO A 165 -5.94 -5.41 -7.57
C PRO A 165 -4.56 -4.75 -7.52
N LEU A 166 -4.00 -4.38 -8.66
CA LEU A 166 -2.71 -3.71 -8.74
C LEU A 166 -2.77 -2.33 -8.10
N GLY A 167 -3.79 -1.54 -8.43
CA GLY A 167 -3.98 -0.20 -7.85
C GLY A 167 -4.10 -0.25 -6.33
N TYR A 168 -4.85 -1.22 -5.81
CA TYR A 168 -5.01 -1.40 -4.36
C TYR A 168 -3.68 -1.70 -3.68
N GLU A 169 -2.90 -2.63 -4.24
CA GLU A 169 -1.62 -3.00 -3.66
C GLU A 169 -0.60 -1.84 -3.77
N VAL A 170 -0.59 -1.08 -4.88
CA VAL A 170 0.26 0.12 -5.03
C VAL A 170 -0.11 1.17 -3.99
N ALA A 171 -1.41 1.43 -3.80
CA ALA A 171 -1.89 2.39 -2.79
C ALA A 171 -1.46 1.96 -1.37
N LYS A 172 -1.53 0.67 -1.08
CA LYS A 172 -1.05 0.09 0.19
C LYS A 172 0.46 0.31 0.37
N GLN A 173 1.26 0.03 -0.69
CA GLN A 173 2.72 0.21 -0.64
C GLN A 173 3.12 1.68 -0.46
N LEU A 174 2.34 2.61 -1.02
CA LEU A 174 2.59 4.05 -0.89
C LEU A 174 1.97 4.65 0.38
N GLY A 175 1.10 3.92 1.06
CA GLY A 175 0.43 4.38 2.29
C GLY A 175 -0.68 5.40 2.03
N VAL A 176 -1.26 5.41 0.82
CA VAL A 176 -2.28 6.38 0.38
C VAL A 176 -3.60 5.68 0.04
N GLN A 177 -4.62 6.46 -0.28
CA GLN A 177 -5.93 5.92 -0.65
C GLN A 177 -5.98 5.55 -2.14
N LEU A 178 -6.79 4.52 -2.44
CA LEU A 178 -7.12 4.15 -3.82
C LEU A 178 -8.42 4.85 -4.22
N VAL A 179 -8.43 5.40 -5.42
CA VAL A 179 -9.62 5.94 -6.08
C VAL A 179 -9.88 5.14 -7.35
N THR A 180 -11.10 4.65 -7.52
CA THR A 180 -11.46 3.83 -8.68
C THR A 180 -12.39 4.61 -9.61
N VAL A 181 -11.99 4.71 -10.87
CA VAL A 181 -12.82 5.25 -11.96
C VAL A 181 -13.65 4.10 -12.53
N ARG A 182 -14.94 4.34 -12.72
CA ARG A 182 -15.91 3.31 -13.18
C ARG A 182 -16.70 3.79 -14.37
N HIS A 183 -17.25 2.83 -15.11
CA HIS A 183 -18.13 3.14 -16.24
C HIS A 183 -19.52 3.60 -15.81
N ASP A 184 -19.99 3.16 -14.64
CA ASP A 184 -21.34 3.51 -14.15
C ASP A 184 -21.29 4.06 -12.73
N THR A 185 -22.19 5.03 -12.47
CA THR A 185 -22.39 5.57 -11.13
C THR A 185 -23.29 4.62 -10.32
N LYS A 186 -22.82 4.21 -9.15
CA LYS A 186 -23.64 3.44 -8.21
C LYS A 186 -24.11 4.34 -7.08
N TYR A 187 -25.39 4.26 -6.74
CA TYR A 187 -26.03 5.07 -5.70
C TYR A 187 -25.34 4.96 -4.32
N THR A 188 -24.62 3.88 -4.11
CA THR A 188 -23.94 3.62 -2.82
C THR A 188 -22.60 4.33 -2.65
N GLU A 189 -22.11 5.01 -3.67
CA GLU A 189 -20.72 5.54 -3.67
C GLU A 189 -20.60 7.02 -3.26
N GLY A 190 -21.71 7.68 -2.96
CA GLY A 190 -21.70 9.08 -2.51
C GLY A 190 -21.50 10.06 -3.67
N THR A 191 -20.84 11.19 -3.39
CA THR A 191 -20.62 12.24 -4.38
C THR A 191 -19.65 11.77 -5.46
N THR A 192 -20.03 11.96 -6.72
CA THR A 192 -19.25 11.56 -7.87
C THR A 192 -19.06 12.73 -8.85
N VAL A 193 -17.98 12.66 -9.60
CA VAL A 193 -17.70 13.52 -10.74
C VAL A 193 -17.68 12.63 -11.98
N SER A 194 -18.44 13.02 -13.00
CA SER A 194 -18.54 12.24 -14.24
C SER A 194 -18.01 13.02 -15.42
N ILE A 195 -17.38 12.28 -16.36
CA ILE A 195 -16.90 12.82 -17.61
C ILE A 195 -17.41 11.94 -18.76
N ASN A 196 -17.88 12.59 -19.84
CA ASN A 196 -18.27 11.91 -21.05
C ASN A 196 -17.10 11.91 -22.03
N TYR A 197 -16.88 10.77 -22.69
CA TYR A 197 -15.81 10.65 -23.69
C TYR A 197 -16.28 9.78 -24.87
N ALA A 198 -15.70 10.04 -26.02
CA ALA A 198 -15.94 9.22 -27.21
C ALA A 198 -15.05 8.00 -27.17
N SER A 199 -15.66 6.82 -27.11
CA SER A 199 -14.92 5.56 -27.12
C SER A 199 -14.48 5.19 -28.54
N GLY A 200 -13.17 5.11 -28.77
CA GLY A 200 -12.62 4.73 -30.06
C GLY A 200 -12.93 3.28 -30.46
N SER A 201 -13.18 2.39 -29.49
CA SER A 201 -13.46 0.98 -29.75
C SER A 201 -14.93 0.73 -30.08
N SER A 202 -15.86 1.46 -29.45
CA SER A 202 -17.31 1.26 -29.63
C SER A 202 -17.97 2.34 -30.50
N ASN A 203 -17.24 3.39 -30.80
CA ASN A 203 -17.71 4.57 -31.56
C ASN A 203 -18.98 5.16 -30.93
N ARG A 204 -19.04 5.16 -29.60
CA ARG A 204 -20.18 5.68 -28.81
C ARG A 204 -19.69 6.59 -27.71
N LEU A 205 -20.57 7.48 -27.30
CA LEU A 205 -20.34 8.30 -26.12
C LEU A 205 -20.49 7.41 -24.87
N GLN A 206 -19.47 7.42 -24.03
CA GLN A 206 -19.46 6.69 -22.76
C GLN A 206 -19.20 7.64 -21.61
N THR A 207 -19.62 7.26 -20.43
CA THR A 207 -19.41 8.03 -19.20
C THR A 207 -18.44 7.30 -18.29
N MET A 208 -17.49 8.04 -17.76
CA MET A 208 -16.66 7.57 -16.64
C MET A 208 -16.98 8.38 -15.40
N THR A 209 -17.02 7.72 -14.25
CA THR A 209 -17.35 8.30 -12.95
C THR A 209 -16.28 8.02 -11.94
N LEU A 210 -15.93 9.08 -11.19
CA LEU A 210 -14.91 9.04 -10.15
C LEU A 210 -15.54 9.35 -8.81
N UNK A 211 -15.30 8.77 -7.81
CA UNK A 211 -15.79 8.97 -6.61
C UNK A 211 -15.04 9.98 -6.02
N UNK A 212 -15.37 10.71 -5.73
CA UNK A 212 -14.76 11.63 -5.21
C UNK A 212 -14.52 11.28 -3.93
N UNK A 213 -13.76 11.04 -3.64
CA UNK A 213 -13.43 10.82 -2.59
C UNK A 213 -13.66 11.85 -1.88
N UNK A 214 -14.31 12.12 -1.67
CA UNK A 214 -14.58 12.94 -0.99
C UNK A 214 -13.80 12.96 0.05
N SER A 215 -12.92 13.84 0.20
CA SER A 215 -12.17 14.14 1.41
C SER A 215 -13.11 14.65 2.48
N LEU A 216 -13.51 13.79 3.34
CA LEU A 216 -14.42 14.13 4.46
C LEU A 216 -13.64 14.75 5.64
#